data_217753c957983ed11e2ce01d53be0212
#
_entry.id   217753c957983ed11e2ce01d53be0212
#
_cell.length_a   1.000
_cell.length_b   1.000
_cell.length_c   1.000
_cell.angle_alpha   90.00
_cell.angle_beta   90.00
_cell.angle_gamma   90.00
#
_symmetry.space_group_name_H-M   'P 1'
#
loop_
_entity.id
_entity.type
_entity.pdbx_description
1 polymer ?
#
loop_
_entity_poly.entity_id
_entity_poly.type
_entity_poly.pdbx_seq_one_letter_code
_entity_poly.pdbx_strand_id
1 'polypeptide(L)'
;MYLNLRAPGRRSRAAAGMAVVIVATGGALGLLSACGQSSHSPAAGAGALTPGPGQHRMAGMSGATGPGGAAGSAHGASPMPSMSMPMSPSAKGAQATPVTGDAVAIKNFAFSPAKLEIKVGTTVTWTNQDTDAHTVTSTGSGGPLRSAALATHATYRHTFTKPGTYAYLCTIHPFMTATVEVTR
;
A
#
# COMPACT_ATOMS: atom_id res chain seq x y z
N MET A 1 16.85 -38.54 58.19
CA MET A 1 15.46 -38.83 57.73
C MET A 1 15.27 -38.13 56.41
N TYR A 2 15.53 -38.85 55.35
CA TYR A 2 15.43 -38.26 53.99
C TYR A 2 14.17 -38.81 53.33
N LEU A 3 13.18 -37.92 53.05
CA LEU A 3 12.00 -38.29 52.31
C LEU A 3 12.26 -38.09 50.81
N ASN A 4 12.27 -39.20 50.11
CA ASN A 4 12.44 -39.29 48.67
C ASN A 4 11.05 -39.14 48.01
N LEU A 5 10.74 -37.99 47.43
CA LEU A 5 9.49 -37.77 46.66
C LEU A 5 9.72 -38.10 45.20
N ARG A 6 9.19 -39.23 44.82
CA ARG A 6 9.18 -39.85 43.50
C ARG A 6 8.19 -39.09 42.60
N ALA A 7 8.66 -38.54 41.47
CA ALA A 7 7.84 -37.89 40.46
C ALA A 7 6.98 -38.92 39.69
N PRO A 8 5.71 -38.60 39.34
CA PRO A 8 4.89 -39.47 38.50
C PRO A 8 5.20 -39.29 37.02
N GLY A 9 5.32 -40.43 36.36
CA GLY A 9 5.69 -40.55 34.96
C GLY A 9 4.72 -39.87 33.97
N ARG A 10 5.29 -39.26 32.96
CA ARG A 10 4.61 -38.81 31.76
C ARG A 10 4.03 -39.98 30.97
N ARG A 11 2.72 -40.06 30.90
CA ARG A 11 2.03 -40.99 29.96
C ARG A 11 2.01 -40.33 28.57
N SER A 12 2.81 -40.88 27.66
CA SER A 12 2.72 -40.60 26.23
C SER A 12 1.39 -41.11 25.68
N ARG A 13 0.54 -40.21 25.23
CA ARG A 13 -0.61 -40.60 24.42
C ARG A 13 -0.17 -40.65 22.98
N ALA A 14 -0.04 -41.83 22.44
CA ALA A 14 0.06 -42.10 21.01
C ALA A 14 -1.28 -41.72 20.37
N ALA A 15 -1.27 -40.73 19.49
CA ALA A 15 -2.39 -40.43 18.63
C ALA A 15 -2.28 -41.33 17.40
N ALA A 16 -3.24 -42.24 17.26
CA ALA A 16 -3.40 -43.11 16.12
C ALA A 16 -3.76 -42.28 14.89
N GLY A 17 -2.94 -42.36 13.85
CA GLY A 17 -3.23 -41.76 12.56
C GLY A 17 -4.36 -42.51 11.85
N MET A 18 -5.40 -41.81 11.49
CA MET A 18 -6.44 -42.28 10.59
C MET A 18 -6.02 -41.91 9.16
N ALA A 19 -5.56 -42.89 8.41
CA ALA A 19 -5.35 -42.76 6.98
C ALA A 19 -6.71 -42.83 6.28
N VAL A 20 -7.12 -41.73 5.68
CA VAL A 20 -8.28 -41.69 4.78
C VAL A 20 -7.78 -42.03 3.38
N VAL A 21 -8.11 -43.23 2.90
CA VAL A 21 -7.91 -43.64 1.53
C VAL A 21 -9.08 -43.08 0.73
N ILE A 22 -8.83 -42.12 -0.16
CA ILE A 22 -9.78 -41.66 -1.15
C ILE A 22 -9.56 -42.49 -2.42
N VAL A 23 -10.51 -43.37 -2.68
CA VAL A 23 -10.62 -44.11 -3.94
C VAL A 23 -11.12 -43.18 -5.02
N ALA A 24 -10.28 -42.89 -6.00
CA ALA A 24 -10.69 -42.20 -7.21
C ALA A 24 -11.38 -43.16 -8.15
N THR A 25 -12.70 -43.05 -8.31
CA THR A 25 -13.43 -43.68 -9.39
C THR A 25 -13.40 -42.79 -10.62
N GLY A 26 -12.84 -43.33 -11.70
CA GLY A 26 -12.83 -42.70 -13.01
C GLY A 26 -14.21 -42.63 -13.64
N GLY A 27 -14.48 -41.57 -14.34
CA GLY A 27 -15.63 -41.39 -15.22
C GLY A 27 -15.17 -40.73 -16.51
N ALA A 28 -15.33 -41.44 -17.59
CA ALA A 28 -14.83 -41.11 -18.92
C ALA A 28 -15.81 -40.21 -19.70
N LEU A 29 -15.23 -39.48 -20.66
CA LEU A 29 -15.77 -39.08 -21.97
C LEU A 29 -16.95 -38.12 -22.02
N GLY A 30 -16.66 -36.94 -22.56
CA GLY A 30 -17.60 -36.01 -23.15
C GLY A 30 -16.90 -35.00 -24.04
N LEU A 31 -16.57 -35.41 -25.26
CA LEU A 31 -16.21 -34.52 -26.36
C LEU A 31 -17.46 -33.82 -26.86
N LEU A 32 -17.47 -32.52 -26.92
CA LEU A 32 -18.24 -31.69 -27.85
C LEU A 32 -17.58 -30.32 -27.98
N SER A 33 -16.82 -30.19 -28.94
CA SER A 33 -16.68 -29.27 -30.05
C SER A 33 -17.76 -28.17 -30.10
N ALA A 34 -17.33 -26.92 -29.89
CA ALA A 34 -18.00 -25.77 -30.46
C ALA A 34 -16.93 -24.73 -30.81
N CYS A 35 -16.53 -24.74 -32.07
CA CYS A 35 -15.85 -23.64 -32.75
C CYS A 35 -16.73 -22.38 -32.68
N GLY A 36 -16.18 -21.33 -32.14
CA GLY A 36 -16.70 -19.97 -32.23
C GLY A 36 -15.51 -19.03 -32.41
N GLN A 37 -14.84 -19.14 -33.57
CA GLN A 37 -13.91 -18.13 -34.04
C GLN A 37 -14.71 -16.92 -34.54
N SER A 38 -14.81 -15.90 -33.76
CA SER A 38 -15.17 -14.58 -34.25
C SER A 38 -13.87 -13.86 -34.64
N SER A 39 -13.49 -14.05 -35.85
CA SER A 39 -12.49 -13.26 -36.55
C SER A 39 -13.04 -11.84 -36.72
N HIS A 40 -12.66 -10.93 -35.86
CA HIS A 40 -12.81 -9.50 -36.14
C HIS A 40 -11.49 -9.06 -36.76
N SER A 41 -11.47 -8.99 -38.08
CA SER A 41 -10.48 -8.26 -38.87
C SER A 41 -10.47 -6.81 -38.42
N PRO A 42 -9.33 -6.20 -38.15
CA PRO A 42 -9.24 -4.75 -38.09
C PRO A 42 -9.31 -4.21 -39.52
N ALA A 43 -10.44 -3.63 -39.86
CA ALA A 43 -10.54 -2.79 -41.02
C ALA A 43 -9.59 -1.60 -40.82
N ALA A 44 -8.60 -1.52 -41.71
CA ALA A 44 -7.76 -0.36 -41.88
C ALA A 44 -8.63 0.82 -42.38
N GLY A 45 -9.10 1.61 -41.43
CA GLY A 45 -9.69 2.92 -41.69
C GLY A 45 -8.60 3.98 -41.57
N ALA A 46 -7.97 4.31 -42.65
CA ALA A 46 -7.19 5.53 -42.76
C ALA A 46 -8.14 6.74 -42.65
N GLY A 47 -8.39 7.17 -41.43
CA GLY A 47 -9.07 8.42 -41.13
C GLY A 47 -8.04 9.53 -41.07
N ALA A 48 -7.98 10.29 -42.15
CA ALA A 48 -7.23 11.53 -42.25
C ALA A 48 -7.66 12.46 -41.11
N LEU A 49 -6.73 12.82 -40.22
CA LEU A 49 -6.93 13.89 -39.28
C LEU A 49 -6.91 15.23 -40.01
N THR A 50 -8.07 15.76 -40.29
CA THR A 50 -8.23 17.14 -40.76
C THR A 50 -7.96 18.06 -39.56
N PRO A 51 -6.98 18.97 -39.64
CA PRO A 51 -6.79 19.97 -38.60
C PRO A 51 -7.95 20.98 -38.68
N GLY A 52 -8.78 21.01 -37.65
CA GLY A 52 -9.80 22.04 -37.49
C GLY A 52 -9.17 23.41 -37.27
N PRO A 53 -9.69 24.46 -37.91
CA PRO A 53 -9.22 25.82 -37.70
C PRO A 53 -9.85 26.40 -36.44
N GLY A 54 -9.06 26.56 -35.42
CA GLY A 54 -9.50 27.12 -34.14
C GLY A 54 -8.35 27.67 -33.30
N GLN A 55 -7.36 28.24 -33.97
CA GLN A 55 -6.38 29.07 -33.29
C GLN A 55 -6.97 30.47 -33.10
N HIS A 56 -7.50 30.73 -31.92
CA HIS A 56 -7.78 32.11 -31.52
C HIS A 56 -6.44 32.82 -31.30
N ARG A 57 -6.00 33.48 -32.39
CA ARG A 57 -4.96 34.49 -32.37
C ARG A 57 -5.48 35.63 -31.49
N MET A 58 -4.91 35.79 -30.30
CA MET A 58 -4.98 37.06 -29.59
C MET A 58 -4.12 38.05 -30.34
N ALA A 59 -4.76 38.80 -31.22
CA ALA A 59 -4.16 39.94 -31.88
C ALA A 59 -4.20 41.13 -30.94
N GLY A 60 -3.08 41.78 -30.79
CA GLY A 60 -3.04 43.20 -30.51
C GLY A 60 -2.80 43.64 -29.09
N MET A 61 -1.54 43.75 -28.69
CA MET A 61 -1.11 44.94 -27.97
C MET A 61 0.23 45.39 -28.55
N SER A 62 0.12 46.14 -29.59
CA SER A 62 1.19 46.97 -30.11
C SER A 62 1.36 48.20 -29.23
N GLY A 63 2.55 48.46 -28.78
CA GLY A 63 3.26 49.69 -28.72
C GLY A 63 2.59 50.92 -28.09
N ALA A 64 3.15 51.35 -26.99
CA ALA A 64 3.25 52.79 -26.68
C ALA A 64 4.61 53.03 -26.05
N THR A 65 5.52 53.42 -26.90
CA THR A 65 6.70 54.21 -26.52
C THR A 65 6.23 55.63 -26.23
N GLY A 66 6.48 56.08 -25.00
CA GLY A 66 6.35 57.47 -24.60
C GLY A 66 7.38 57.82 -23.55
N PRO A 67 8.26 58.77 -23.82
CA PRO A 67 9.23 59.20 -22.82
C PRO A 67 8.68 60.42 -22.01
N GLY A 68 9.01 60.41 -20.75
CA GLY A 68 9.04 61.71 -20.03
C GLY A 68 8.19 61.76 -18.75
N GLY A 69 8.84 62.13 -17.68
CA GLY A 69 8.17 62.68 -16.50
C GLY A 69 8.70 62.13 -15.16
N ALA A 70 9.78 62.75 -14.71
CA ALA A 70 10.22 62.69 -13.33
C ALA A 70 9.17 63.35 -12.44
N ALA A 71 8.77 62.75 -11.37
CA ALA A 71 8.44 63.41 -10.12
C ALA A 71 8.22 62.38 -9.03
N GLY A 72 8.97 62.52 -7.98
CA GLY A 72 9.00 61.69 -6.77
C GLY A 72 7.68 61.60 -6.05
N SER A 73 7.55 60.47 -5.41
CA SER A 73 6.80 60.34 -4.18
C SER A 73 7.41 59.15 -3.42
N ALA A 74 8.19 59.53 -2.46
CA ALA A 74 8.66 58.59 -1.43
C ALA A 74 7.43 58.10 -0.65
N HIS A 75 6.98 56.90 -0.94
CA HIS A 75 6.03 56.22 -0.05
C HIS A 75 6.87 55.38 0.91
N GLY A 76 6.78 55.82 2.18
CA GLY A 76 7.45 55.21 3.31
C GLY A 76 7.18 53.71 3.34
N ALA A 77 8.24 52.95 3.29
CA ALA A 77 8.23 51.55 3.63
C ALA A 77 7.92 51.43 5.13
N SER A 78 6.68 51.15 5.47
CA SER A 78 6.32 50.65 6.78
C SER A 78 7.03 49.32 6.98
N PRO A 79 7.82 49.15 8.07
CA PRO A 79 8.40 47.83 8.37
C PRO A 79 7.27 46.87 8.70
N MET A 80 7.12 45.83 7.86
CA MET A 80 6.26 44.70 8.19
C MET A 80 6.80 44.07 9.48
N PRO A 81 5.96 43.84 10.49
CA PRO A 81 6.39 43.10 11.67
C PRO A 81 6.78 41.69 11.20
N SER A 82 8.05 41.37 11.38
CA SER A 82 8.59 40.00 11.17
C SER A 82 7.90 39.10 12.18
N MET A 83 6.86 38.40 11.73
CA MET A 83 6.25 37.31 12.49
C MET A 83 7.24 36.17 12.47
N SER A 84 8.17 36.18 13.42
CA SER A 84 8.96 35.00 13.76
C SER A 84 7.98 33.98 14.34
N MET A 85 7.48 33.09 13.48
CA MET A 85 6.82 31.89 13.94
C MET A 85 7.88 31.07 14.69
N PRO A 86 7.67 30.75 15.98
CA PRO A 86 8.53 29.79 16.63
C PRO A 86 8.39 28.49 15.86
N MET A 87 9.44 28.08 15.16
CA MET A 87 9.54 26.72 14.65
C MET A 87 9.53 25.81 15.87
N SER A 88 8.37 25.25 16.17
CA SER A 88 8.28 24.10 17.07
C SER A 88 9.25 23.05 16.55
N PRO A 89 10.17 22.54 17.39
CA PRO A 89 11.03 21.46 16.96
C PRO A 89 10.12 20.34 16.49
N SER A 90 10.29 19.94 15.22
CA SER A 90 9.66 18.75 14.65
C SER A 90 9.75 17.66 15.70
N ALA A 91 8.60 17.22 16.16
CA ALA A 91 8.51 16.09 17.06
C ALA A 91 9.24 14.94 16.34
N LYS A 92 10.45 14.64 16.83
CA LYS A 92 11.23 13.47 16.47
C LYS A 92 10.25 12.32 16.57
N GLY A 93 9.82 11.79 15.40
CA GLY A 93 8.71 10.86 15.31
C GLY A 93 8.84 9.80 16.39
N ALA A 94 7.87 9.76 17.28
CA ALA A 94 7.83 8.75 18.32
C ALA A 94 7.87 7.40 17.60
N GLN A 95 8.99 6.71 17.71
CA GLN A 95 9.12 5.37 17.16
C GLN A 95 8.08 4.51 17.86
N ALA A 96 7.05 4.12 17.11
CA ALA A 96 6.02 3.24 17.63
C ALA A 96 6.69 1.98 18.22
N THR A 97 6.36 1.66 19.47
CA THR A 97 6.82 0.42 20.09
C THR A 97 6.29 -0.77 19.28
N PRO A 98 7.11 -1.79 19.01
CA PRO A 98 6.64 -2.99 18.32
C PRO A 98 5.55 -3.68 19.12
N VAL A 99 4.51 -4.12 18.42
CA VAL A 99 3.44 -4.94 18.99
C VAL A 99 3.54 -6.33 18.38
N THR A 100 3.43 -7.38 19.20
CA THR A 100 3.39 -8.76 18.73
C THR A 100 1.97 -9.11 18.28
N GLY A 101 1.85 -9.80 17.14
CA GLY A 101 0.56 -10.23 16.59
C GLY A 101 0.70 -10.69 15.14
N ASP A 102 -0.42 -10.96 14.49
CA ASP A 102 -0.51 -11.39 13.10
C ASP A 102 -1.55 -10.60 12.28
N ALA A 103 -2.10 -9.53 12.86
CA ALA A 103 -3.11 -8.71 12.25
C ALA A 103 -2.74 -7.23 12.25
N VAL A 104 -3.05 -6.55 11.15
CA VAL A 104 -2.93 -5.11 10.98
C VAL A 104 -4.26 -4.55 10.51
N ALA A 105 -4.83 -3.61 11.24
CA ALA A 105 -5.97 -2.83 10.79
C ALA A 105 -5.48 -1.64 9.96
N ILE A 106 -6.18 -1.36 8.88
CA ILE A 106 -6.06 -0.11 8.12
C ILE A 106 -7.26 0.74 8.52
N LYS A 107 -7.02 1.81 9.29
CA LYS A 107 -8.07 2.63 9.85
C LYS A 107 -7.61 4.07 10.05
N ASN A 108 -8.49 5.03 9.74
CA ASN A 108 -8.22 6.45 9.83
C ASN A 108 -6.94 6.84 9.07
N PHE A 109 -6.77 6.31 7.85
CA PHE A 109 -5.59 6.52 7.01
C PHE A 109 -4.27 6.17 7.69
N ALA A 110 -4.27 5.09 8.49
CA ALA A 110 -3.08 4.57 9.17
C ALA A 110 -3.09 3.04 9.23
N PHE A 111 -1.90 2.44 9.29
CA PHE A 111 -1.73 1.04 9.63
C PHE A 111 -1.60 0.89 11.15
N SER A 112 -2.38 0.01 11.75
CA SER A 112 -2.38 -0.22 13.19
C SER A 112 -2.22 -1.72 13.50
N PRO A 113 -1.13 -2.13 14.18
CA PRO A 113 -0.01 -1.31 14.64
C PRO A 113 0.88 -0.82 13.50
N ALA A 114 1.53 0.34 13.66
CA ALA A 114 2.48 0.86 12.68
C ALA A 114 3.83 0.10 12.67
N LYS A 115 4.13 -0.60 13.77
CA LYS A 115 5.27 -1.51 13.88
C LYS A 115 4.80 -2.84 14.47
N LEU A 116 4.92 -3.90 13.68
CA LEU A 116 4.51 -5.26 14.04
C LEU A 116 5.75 -6.15 14.14
N GLU A 117 5.90 -6.91 15.23
CA GLU A 117 6.96 -7.91 15.39
C GLU A 117 6.35 -9.31 15.32
N ILE A 118 6.94 -10.16 14.46
CA ILE A 118 6.49 -11.54 14.24
C ILE A 118 7.67 -12.50 14.13
N LYS A 119 7.38 -13.81 14.21
CA LYS A 119 8.36 -14.86 13.89
C LYS A 119 8.28 -15.28 12.42
N VAL A 120 9.40 -15.81 11.92
CA VAL A 120 9.44 -16.48 10.60
C VAL A 120 8.34 -17.54 10.52
N GLY A 121 7.65 -17.61 9.38
CA GLY A 121 6.51 -18.51 9.15
C GLY A 121 5.15 -17.92 9.49
N THR A 122 5.10 -16.74 10.13
CA THR A 122 3.83 -16.08 10.45
C THR A 122 3.18 -15.51 9.21
N THR A 123 1.86 -15.71 9.08
CA THR A 123 1.03 -15.05 8.09
C THR A 123 0.37 -13.82 8.69
N VAL A 124 0.71 -12.65 8.19
CA VAL A 124 0.06 -11.39 8.59
C VAL A 124 -1.16 -11.12 7.71
N THR A 125 -2.23 -10.65 8.34
CA THR A 125 -3.47 -10.25 7.68
C THR A 125 -3.70 -8.76 7.87
N TRP A 126 -3.80 -8.02 6.77
CA TRP A 126 -4.24 -6.62 6.76
C TRP A 126 -5.73 -6.56 6.43
N THR A 127 -6.48 -5.76 7.18
CA THR A 127 -7.92 -5.56 6.95
C THR A 127 -8.20 -4.08 6.80
N ASN A 128 -8.78 -3.67 5.69
CA ASN A 128 -9.22 -2.30 5.50
C ASN A 128 -10.53 -2.05 6.27
N GLN A 129 -10.50 -1.13 7.22
CA GLN A 129 -11.65 -0.71 8.03
C GLN A 129 -12.13 0.71 7.66
N ASP A 130 -11.44 1.38 6.71
CA ASP A 130 -11.86 2.67 6.17
C ASP A 130 -12.85 2.48 5.01
N THR A 131 -13.55 3.54 4.66
CA THR A 131 -14.39 3.60 3.45
C THR A 131 -13.57 3.79 2.19
N ASP A 132 -12.38 4.37 2.34
CA ASP A 132 -11.45 4.60 1.24
C ASP A 132 -10.63 3.35 0.94
N ALA A 133 -10.22 3.22 -0.33
CA ALA A 133 -9.40 2.10 -0.76
C ALA A 133 -7.93 2.32 -0.36
N HIS A 134 -7.26 1.26 0.08
CA HIS A 134 -5.86 1.29 0.47
C HIS A 134 -5.06 0.16 -0.18
N THR A 135 -3.74 0.29 -0.19
CA THR A 135 -2.83 -0.79 -0.62
C THR A 135 -1.81 -1.11 0.46
N VAL A 136 -1.24 -2.31 0.37
CA VAL A 136 -0.10 -2.75 1.18
C VAL A 136 1.03 -3.08 0.23
N THR A 137 2.03 -2.20 0.13
CA THR A 137 3.11 -2.31 -0.86
C THR A 137 4.45 -2.03 -0.21
N SER A 138 5.42 -2.94 -0.40
CA SER A 138 6.78 -2.75 0.10
C SER A 138 7.38 -1.44 -0.40
N THR A 139 8.12 -0.73 0.47
CA THR A 139 8.95 0.38 0.07
C THR A 139 10.17 -0.12 -0.68
N GLY A 140 10.50 0.49 -1.80
CA GLY A 140 11.62 0.07 -2.64
C GLY A 140 11.30 -1.08 -3.59
N SER A 141 12.21 -1.32 -4.53
CA SER A 141 12.06 -2.36 -5.55
C SER A 141 12.32 -3.76 -4.97
N GLY A 142 11.43 -4.71 -5.26
CA GLY A 142 11.67 -6.13 -4.98
C GLY A 142 11.21 -6.62 -3.61
N GLY A 143 10.51 -5.83 -2.80
CA GLY A 143 9.92 -6.31 -1.56
C GLY A 143 8.72 -7.25 -1.79
N PRO A 144 8.39 -8.10 -0.80
CA PRO A 144 7.41 -9.18 -0.97
C PRO A 144 5.95 -8.71 -0.88
N LEU A 145 5.68 -7.51 -0.38
CA LEU A 145 4.33 -7.01 -0.18
C LEU A 145 3.84 -6.28 -1.44
N ARG A 146 2.71 -6.75 -1.98
CA ARG A 146 2.06 -6.16 -3.14
C ARG A 146 0.58 -6.55 -3.16
N SER A 147 -0.27 -5.74 -2.57
CA SER A 147 -1.72 -5.93 -2.68
C SER A 147 -2.28 -5.20 -3.89
N ALA A 148 -3.45 -5.65 -4.37
CA ALA A 148 -4.36 -4.78 -5.09
C ALA A 148 -4.92 -3.69 -4.17
N ALA A 149 -5.72 -2.76 -4.70
CA ALA A 149 -6.49 -1.84 -3.88
C ALA A 149 -7.51 -2.64 -3.05
N LEU A 150 -7.47 -2.44 -1.75
CA LEU A 150 -8.35 -3.08 -0.78
C LEU A 150 -9.54 -2.15 -0.53
N ALA A 151 -10.72 -2.55 -0.99
CA ALA A 151 -11.96 -1.87 -0.65
C ALA A 151 -12.29 -2.04 0.86
N THR A 152 -13.30 -1.35 1.34
CA THR A 152 -13.81 -1.50 2.73
C THR A 152 -14.02 -2.97 3.07
N HIS A 153 -13.50 -3.40 4.21
CA HIS A 153 -13.52 -4.79 4.73
C HIS A 153 -12.73 -5.82 3.92
N ALA A 154 -12.11 -5.43 2.80
CA ALA A 154 -11.22 -6.31 2.07
C ALA A 154 -9.95 -6.62 2.88
N THR A 155 -9.37 -7.79 2.63
CA THR A 155 -8.17 -8.26 3.32
C THR A 155 -7.06 -8.59 2.34
N TYR A 156 -5.82 -8.43 2.82
CA TYR A 156 -4.61 -8.91 2.17
C TYR A 156 -3.84 -9.77 3.15
N ARG A 157 -3.22 -10.85 2.68
CA ARG A 157 -2.45 -11.78 3.51
C ARG A 157 -1.09 -12.05 2.90
N HIS A 158 -0.06 -12.13 3.76
CA HIS A 158 1.28 -12.51 3.34
C HIS A 158 1.98 -13.31 4.43
N THR A 159 2.68 -14.40 4.03
CA THR A 159 3.47 -15.24 4.94
C THR A 159 4.94 -14.86 4.82
N PHE A 160 5.55 -14.46 5.92
CA PHE A 160 6.95 -14.07 5.97
C PHE A 160 7.86 -15.28 6.22
N THR A 161 8.60 -15.70 5.21
CA THR A 161 9.46 -16.89 5.26
C THR A 161 10.92 -16.61 5.59
N LYS A 162 11.32 -15.34 5.65
CA LYS A 162 12.70 -14.92 5.94
C LYS A 162 12.71 -13.86 7.04
N PRO A 163 13.71 -13.89 7.95
CA PRO A 163 13.87 -12.83 8.93
C PRO A 163 14.30 -11.53 8.24
N GLY A 164 13.94 -10.39 8.81
CA GLY A 164 14.27 -9.07 8.28
C GLY A 164 13.26 -8.00 8.63
N THR A 165 13.53 -6.78 8.19
CA THR A 165 12.67 -5.61 8.37
C THR A 165 12.00 -5.28 7.04
N TYR A 166 10.69 -5.29 7.03
CA TYR A 166 9.85 -5.09 5.85
C TYR A 166 9.05 -3.80 6.00
N ALA A 167 9.60 -2.71 5.49
CA ALA A 167 8.90 -1.45 5.43
C ALA A 167 7.91 -1.43 4.25
N TYR A 168 6.73 -0.88 4.47
CA TYR A 168 5.68 -0.78 3.46
C TYR A 168 4.85 0.49 3.61
N LEU A 169 4.09 0.81 2.56
CA LEU A 169 3.25 1.98 2.47
C LEU A 169 1.96 1.68 1.70
N CYS A 170 1.03 2.62 1.75
CA CYS A 170 -0.10 2.69 0.84
C CYS A 170 0.29 3.51 -0.39
N THR A 171 0.18 2.95 -1.61
CA THR A 171 0.52 3.68 -2.84
C THR A 171 -0.51 4.73 -3.22
N ILE A 172 -1.74 4.64 -2.70
CA ILE A 172 -2.81 5.62 -2.89
C ILE A 172 -2.62 6.82 -1.95
N HIS A 173 -2.14 6.54 -0.71
CA HIS A 173 -1.90 7.54 0.33
C HIS A 173 -0.46 7.38 0.86
N PRO A 174 0.56 7.91 0.16
CA PRO A 174 1.98 7.60 0.45
C PRO A 174 2.49 8.03 1.83
N PHE A 175 1.76 8.88 2.54
CA PHE A 175 2.06 9.24 3.92
C PHE A 175 1.77 8.11 4.92
N MET A 176 0.95 7.12 4.54
CA MET A 176 0.67 5.93 5.35
C MET A 176 1.82 4.95 5.22
N THR A 177 2.62 4.84 6.25
CA THR A 177 3.79 3.95 6.29
C THR A 177 3.78 3.08 7.53
N ALA A 178 4.34 1.87 7.42
CA ALA A 178 4.48 0.95 8.54
C ALA A 178 5.59 -0.08 8.29
N THR A 179 5.85 -0.92 9.29
CA THR A 179 6.95 -1.89 9.25
C THR A 179 6.53 -3.21 9.90
N VAL A 180 6.88 -4.32 9.27
CA VAL A 180 6.88 -5.65 9.89
C VAL A 180 8.33 -6.05 10.17
N GLU A 181 8.63 -6.39 11.41
CA GLU A 181 9.92 -6.93 11.85
C GLU A 181 9.77 -8.44 12.06
N VAL A 182 10.53 -9.22 11.31
CA VAL A 182 10.46 -10.69 11.33
C VAL A 182 11.70 -11.23 12.04
N THR A 183 11.49 -11.87 13.16
CA THR A 183 12.54 -12.51 13.97
C THR A 183 12.57 -14.03 13.75
N ARG A 184 13.65 -14.68 14.18
CA ARG A 184 13.81 -16.15 14.13
C ARG A 184 13.00 -16.85 15.21
#